data_064be7dcfe78bd1de1a9ca3bccb06cc9
#
_entry.id   064be7dcfe78bd1de1a9ca3bccb06cc9
#
_cell.length_a   1.000
_cell.length_b   1.000
_cell.length_c   1.000
_cell.angle_alpha   90.00
_cell.angle_beta   90.00
_cell.angle_gamma   90.00
#
_symmetry.space_group_name_H-M   'P 1'
#
loop_
_entity.id
_entity.type
_entity.pdbx_description
1 polymer ?
#
loop_
_entity_poly.entity_id
_entity_poly.type
_entity_poly.pdbx_seq_one_letter_code
_entity_poly.pdbx_strand_id
1 'polypeptide(L)'
;LYMEQALAGHGADAPPEQLWRILSSYAAFIEALGWELVARYYQRRLDSPDDASSMDPTRYTLRAMLDCLHQAEAQGILLPGQSVEWTADFFFRHFRGVVVDWVLHRGSYPLLPRLEQDYALFQNIFQV
;
A
#
# COMPACT_ATOMS: atom_id res chain seq x y z
N LEU A 1 -8.11 14.45 -0.20
CA LEU A 1 -7.50 14.32 -1.03
C LEU A 1 -7.60 13.08 -1.89
N TYR A 2 -6.58 12.85 -2.67
CA TYR A 2 -6.64 11.85 -3.73
C TYR A 2 -6.98 10.45 -3.18
N MET A 3 -6.28 10.04 -2.12
CA MET A 3 -6.50 8.70 -1.58
C MET A 3 -7.88 8.54 -0.96
N GLU A 4 -8.38 9.56 -0.28
CA GLU A 4 -9.73 9.50 0.28
C GLU A 4 -10.78 9.34 -0.81
N GLN A 5 -10.65 10.10 -1.88
CA GLN A 5 -11.57 10.02 -3.00
C GLN A 5 -11.50 8.68 -3.71
N ALA A 6 -10.27 8.16 -3.89
CA ALA A 6 -10.08 6.87 -4.56
C ALA A 6 -10.68 5.71 -3.77
N LEU A 7 -10.70 5.81 -2.44
CA LEU A 7 -11.22 4.75 -1.58
C LEU A 7 -12.70 4.93 -1.23
N ALA A 8 -13.26 6.09 -1.52
CA ALA A 8 -14.66 6.35 -1.21
C ALA A 8 -15.57 5.40 -2.00
N GLY A 9 -16.55 4.81 -1.34
CA GLY A 9 -17.50 3.92 -1.98
C GLY A 9 -17.05 2.48 -2.11
N HIS A 10 -15.84 2.13 -1.66
CA HIS A 10 -15.32 0.77 -1.76
C HIS A 10 -15.43 -0.04 -0.48
N GLY A 11 -16.06 0.53 0.55
CA GLY A 11 -16.20 -0.15 1.85
C GLY A 11 -17.04 -1.41 1.82
N ALA A 12 -17.82 -1.63 0.75
CA ALA A 12 -18.65 -2.83 0.61
C ALA A 12 -17.89 -4.01 -0.02
N ASP A 13 -16.69 -3.79 -0.54
CA ASP A 13 -15.88 -4.85 -1.14
C ASP A 13 -15.45 -5.85 -0.06
N ALA A 14 -15.30 -7.13 -0.46
CA ALA A 14 -14.68 -8.12 0.43
C ALA A 14 -13.24 -7.70 0.76
N PRO A 15 -12.70 -8.08 1.94
CA PRO A 15 -11.37 -7.63 2.35
C PRO A 15 -10.24 -7.85 1.32
N PRO A 16 -10.15 -8.99 0.59
CA PRO A 16 -9.08 -9.13 -0.40
C PRO A 16 -9.18 -8.09 -1.51
N GLU A 17 -10.38 -7.84 -2.04
CA GLU A 17 -10.59 -6.85 -3.08
C GLU A 17 -10.37 -5.44 -2.54
N GLN A 18 -10.80 -5.19 -1.31
CA GLN A 18 -10.62 -3.90 -0.66
C GLN A 18 -9.14 -3.60 -0.47
N LEU A 19 -8.36 -4.58 -0.01
CA LEU A 19 -6.92 -4.42 0.16
C LEU A 19 -6.25 -4.09 -1.17
N TRP A 20 -6.62 -4.79 -2.24
CA TRP A 20 -6.07 -4.51 -3.56
C TRP A 20 -6.42 -3.09 -4.02
N ARG A 21 -7.64 -2.63 -3.76
CA ARG A 21 -8.01 -1.25 -4.12
C ARG A 21 -7.17 -0.23 -3.37
N ILE A 22 -6.88 -0.49 -2.10
CA ILE A 22 -6.02 0.39 -1.31
C ILE A 22 -4.63 0.46 -1.93
N LEU A 23 -4.04 -0.70 -2.20
CA LEU A 23 -2.68 -0.76 -2.74
C LEU A 23 -2.60 -0.20 -4.15
N SER A 24 -3.56 -0.53 -5.02
CA SER A 24 -3.57 -0.03 -6.40
C SER A 24 -3.82 1.47 -6.46
N SER A 25 -4.65 2.00 -5.57
CA SER A 25 -4.88 3.44 -5.50
C SER A 25 -3.62 4.18 -5.07
N TYR A 26 -2.88 3.61 -4.12
CA TYR A 26 -1.61 4.20 -3.69
C TYR A 26 -0.59 4.16 -4.83
N ALA A 27 -0.51 3.04 -5.55
CA ALA A 27 0.40 2.92 -6.70
C ALA A 27 0.07 3.95 -7.78
N ALA A 28 -1.22 4.12 -8.08
CA ALA A 28 -1.64 5.12 -9.07
C ALA A 28 -1.27 6.53 -8.63
N PHE A 29 -1.40 6.83 -7.33
CA PHE A 29 -1.00 8.11 -6.79
C PHE A 29 0.51 8.32 -6.94
N ILE A 30 1.31 7.32 -6.62
CA ILE A 30 2.77 7.37 -6.76
C ILE A 30 3.17 7.60 -8.23
N GLU A 31 2.57 6.86 -9.15
CA GLU A 31 2.86 7.04 -10.57
C GLU A 31 2.49 8.44 -11.06
N ALA A 32 1.39 8.99 -10.56
CA ALA A 32 0.95 10.33 -10.93
C ALA A 32 1.93 11.41 -10.45
N LEU A 33 2.58 11.19 -9.29
CA LEU A 33 3.61 12.12 -8.81
C LEU A 33 4.87 12.10 -9.68
N GLY A 34 5.19 10.96 -10.27
CA GLY A 34 6.39 10.78 -11.07
C GLY A 34 7.59 10.36 -10.22
N TRP A 35 8.50 9.62 -10.83
CA TRP A 35 9.62 9.01 -10.12
C TRP A 35 10.55 10.05 -9.48
N GLU A 36 10.72 11.21 -10.11
CA GLU A 36 11.64 12.22 -9.59
C GLU A 36 11.14 12.82 -8.27
N LEU A 37 9.86 13.12 -8.20
CA LEU A 37 9.27 13.65 -6.97
C LEU A 37 9.28 12.59 -5.87
N VAL A 38 8.99 11.35 -6.22
CA VAL A 38 9.02 10.23 -5.28
C VAL A 38 10.44 10.00 -4.77
N ALA A 39 11.45 10.10 -5.65
CA ALA A 39 12.86 9.99 -5.24
C ALA A 39 13.20 11.04 -4.19
N ARG A 40 12.76 12.28 -4.39
CA ARG A 40 13.01 13.37 -3.43
C ARG A 40 12.33 13.08 -2.09
N TYR A 41 11.12 12.53 -2.13
CA TYR A 41 10.42 12.16 -0.92
C TYR A 41 11.22 11.14 -0.09
N TYR A 42 11.71 10.09 -0.74
CA TYR A 42 12.50 9.08 -0.02
C TYR A 42 13.82 9.61 0.45
N GLN A 43 14.48 10.46 -0.33
CA GLN A 43 15.73 11.10 0.08
C GLN A 43 15.51 11.92 1.35
N ARG A 44 14.44 12.69 1.38
CA ARG A 44 14.09 13.50 2.56
C ARG A 44 13.78 12.62 3.77
N ARG A 45 13.08 11.50 3.56
CA ARG A 45 12.76 10.57 4.64
C ARG A 45 14.04 9.94 5.22
N LEU A 46 15.01 9.64 4.38
CA LEU A 46 16.30 9.09 4.83
C LEU A 46 17.11 10.13 5.61
N ASP A 47 17.05 11.38 5.17
CA ASP A 47 17.79 12.46 5.83
C ASP A 47 17.14 12.88 7.17
N SER A 48 15.83 12.77 7.27
CA SER A 48 15.06 13.15 8.44
C SER A 48 13.98 12.12 8.74
N PRO A 49 14.35 10.95 9.30
CA PRO A 49 13.41 9.85 9.49
C PRO A 49 12.21 10.20 10.38
N ASP A 50 12.38 11.16 11.29
CA ASP A 50 11.32 11.54 12.24
C ASP A 50 10.40 12.62 11.71
N ASP A 51 10.67 13.13 10.51
CA ASP A 51 9.84 14.18 9.91
C ASP A 51 8.56 13.56 9.37
N ALA A 52 7.52 13.56 10.21
CA ALA A 52 6.22 13.01 9.86
C ALA A 52 5.29 14.13 9.42
N SER A 53 5.21 14.35 8.11
CA SER A 53 4.28 15.34 7.56
C SER A 53 2.84 14.87 7.73
N SER A 54 1.95 15.78 8.15
CA SER A 54 0.52 15.48 8.23
C SER A 54 -0.09 15.22 6.85
N MET A 55 0.62 15.61 5.81
CA MET A 55 0.19 15.40 4.42
C MET A 55 0.73 14.11 3.81
N ASP A 56 1.44 13.30 4.61
CA ASP A 56 2.03 12.06 4.12
C ASP A 56 0.93 11.05 3.79
N PRO A 57 0.78 10.66 2.51
CA PRO A 57 -0.26 9.71 2.11
C PRO A 57 -0.08 8.32 2.71
N THR A 58 1.13 7.97 3.18
CA THR A 58 1.35 6.65 3.79
C THR A 58 0.53 6.48 5.06
N ARG A 59 0.29 7.55 5.81
CA ARG A 59 -0.54 7.47 7.02
C ARG A 59 -1.95 7.03 6.71
N TYR A 60 -2.54 7.64 5.70
CA TYR A 60 -3.90 7.33 5.30
C TYR A 60 -3.99 5.89 4.77
N THR A 61 -3.04 5.52 3.94
CA THR A 61 -3.00 4.18 3.35
C THR A 61 -2.82 3.12 4.43
N LEU A 62 -1.92 3.35 5.39
CA LEU A 62 -1.69 2.42 6.48
C LEU A 62 -2.96 2.22 7.32
N ARG A 63 -3.66 3.31 7.65
CA ARG A 63 -4.90 3.21 8.42
C ARG A 63 -5.95 2.40 7.65
N ALA A 64 -6.10 2.67 6.36
CA ALA A 64 -7.06 1.93 5.53
C ALA A 64 -6.72 0.44 5.49
N MET A 65 -5.43 0.11 5.38
CA MET A 65 -4.98 -1.28 5.40
C MET A 65 -5.28 -1.96 6.72
N LEU A 66 -5.00 -1.29 7.83
CA LEU A 66 -5.29 -1.83 9.16
C LEU A 66 -6.77 -2.10 9.34
N ASP A 67 -7.61 -1.15 8.94
CA ASP A 67 -9.07 -1.31 9.04
C ASP A 67 -9.53 -2.51 8.21
N CYS A 68 -9.00 -2.64 6.99
CA CYS A 68 -9.33 -3.74 6.10
C CYS A 68 -8.92 -5.10 6.71
N LEU A 69 -7.71 -5.18 7.25
CA LEU A 69 -7.19 -6.42 7.81
C LEU A 69 -7.90 -6.79 9.12
N HIS A 70 -8.31 -5.79 9.91
CA HIS A 70 -9.13 -6.07 11.09
C HIS A 70 -10.48 -6.64 10.71
N GLN A 71 -11.08 -6.17 9.62
CA GLN A 71 -12.32 -6.75 9.12
C GLN A 71 -12.12 -8.20 8.67
N ALA A 72 -11.01 -8.46 7.97
CA ALA A 72 -10.68 -9.82 7.53
C ALA A 72 -10.50 -10.75 8.72
N GLU A 73 -9.84 -10.29 9.78
CA GLU A 73 -9.66 -11.06 11.00
C GLU A 73 -11.00 -11.34 11.65
N ALA A 74 -11.87 -10.34 11.75
CA ALA A 74 -13.19 -10.49 12.36
C ALA A 74 -14.07 -11.47 11.57
N GLN A 75 -13.89 -11.55 10.26
CA GLN A 75 -14.63 -12.48 9.41
C GLN A 75 -14.00 -13.86 9.36
N GLY A 76 -12.87 -14.06 10.01
CA GLY A 76 -12.19 -15.35 10.04
C GLY A 76 -11.52 -15.75 8.73
N ILE A 77 -11.27 -14.81 7.83
CA ILE A 77 -10.66 -15.10 6.52
C ILE A 77 -9.19 -14.75 6.46
N LEU A 78 -8.62 -14.20 7.52
CA LEU A 78 -7.19 -13.93 7.59
C LEU A 78 -6.48 -15.17 8.13
N LEU A 79 -5.32 -15.52 7.52
CA LEU A 79 -4.53 -16.65 8.00
C LEU A 79 -4.13 -16.43 9.47
N PRO A 80 -4.27 -17.46 10.33
CA PRO A 80 -3.88 -17.33 11.72
C PRO A 80 -2.35 -17.30 11.88
N GLY A 81 -1.90 -16.81 13.01
CA GLY A 81 -0.48 -16.86 13.39
C GLY A 81 0.25 -15.54 13.27
N GLN A 82 -0.33 -14.55 12.59
CA GLN A 82 0.27 -13.23 12.46
C GLN A 82 -0.72 -12.16 12.92
N SER A 83 -0.20 -11.10 13.54
CA SER A 83 -1.06 -9.99 13.93
C SER A 83 -1.43 -9.15 12.70
N VAL A 84 -2.54 -8.43 12.82
CA VAL A 84 -2.96 -7.50 11.77
C VAL A 84 -1.88 -6.44 11.55
N GLU A 85 -1.29 -5.93 12.62
CA GLU A 85 -0.25 -4.90 12.56
C GLU A 85 1.00 -5.41 11.83
N TRP A 86 1.42 -6.63 12.12
CA TRP A 86 2.57 -7.24 11.42
C TRP A 86 2.25 -7.41 9.94
N THR A 87 1.05 -7.86 9.62
CA THR A 87 0.64 -8.11 8.24
C THR A 87 0.62 -6.80 7.44
N ALA A 88 0.05 -5.74 8.02
CA ALA A 88 0.04 -4.43 7.37
C ALA A 88 1.45 -3.91 7.13
N ASP A 89 2.33 -4.05 8.13
CA ASP A 89 3.72 -3.62 7.99
C ASP A 89 4.44 -4.42 6.91
N PHE A 90 4.18 -5.72 6.83
CA PHE A 90 4.76 -6.59 5.80
C PHE A 90 4.39 -6.10 4.41
N PHE A 91 3.11 -5.82 4.17
CA PHE A 91 2.67 -5.29 2.88
C PHE A 91 3.30 -3.94 2.59
N PHE A 92 3.40 -3.08 3.60
CA PHE A 92 3.99 -1.77 3.40
C PHE A 92 5.48 -1.85 3.06
N ARG A 93 6.21 -2.72 3.74
CA ARG A 93 7.64 -2.90 3.46
C ARG A 93 7.84 -3.45 2.05
N HIS A 94 7.01 -4.41 1.65
CA HIS A 94 7.08 -4.95 0.30
C HIS A 94 6.75 -3.88 -0.73
N PHE A 95 5.67 -3.16 -0.52
CA PHE A 95 5.24 -2.10 -1.42
C PHE A 95 6.32 -1.03 -1.56
N ARG A 96 6.89 -0.61 -0.44
CA ARG A 96 7.96 0.38 -0.45
C ARG A 96 9.15 -0.11 -1.26
N GLY A 97 9.48 -1.39 -1.14
CA GLY A 97 10.55 -1.98 -1.93
C GLY A 97 10.28 -1.91 -3.43
N VAL A 98 9.05 -2.18 -3.84
CA VAL A 98 8.66 -2.08 -5.26
C VAL A 98 8.76 -0.65 -5.75
N VAL A 99 8.29 0.31 -4.95
CA VAL A 99 8.34 1.73 -5.33
C VAL A 99 9.79 2.21 -5.44
N VAL A 100 10.63 1.84 -4.48
CA VAL A 100 12.05 2.23 -4.52
C VAL A 100 12.74 1.61 -5.74
N ASP A 101 12.44 0.35 -6.05
CA ASP A 101 12.97 -0.28 -7.26
C ASP A 101 12.57 0.49 -8.51
N TRP A 102 11.30 0.89 -8.59
CA TRP A 102 10.79 1.67 -9.69
C TRP A 102 11.52 3.02 -9.82
N VAL A 103 11.79 3.68 -8.68
CA VAL A 103 12.57 4.92 -8.66
C VAL A 103 13.99 4.67 -9.13
N LEU A 104 14.63 3.58 -8.68
CA LEU A 104 15.97 3.23 -9.09
C LEU A 104 16.05 2.97 -10.59
N HIS A 105 14.97 2.55 -11.22
CA HIS A 105 14.87 2.36 -12.66
C HIS A 105 14.29 3.59 -13.37
N ARG A 106 14.20 4.72 -12.67
CA ARG A 106 13.74 6.00 -13.22
C ARG A 106 12.36 5.90 -13.86
N GLY A 107 11.48 5.10 -13.24
CA GLY A 107 10.12 4.95 -13.73
C GLY A 107 10.02 4.28 -15.09
N SER A 108 11.02 3.49 -15.49
CA SER A 108 11.08 2.92 -16.84
C SER A 108 10.09 1.78 -17.08
N TYR A 109 9.42 1.30 -16.06
CA TYR A 109 8.36 0.30 -16.20
C TYR A 109 7.10 0.77 -15.48
N PRO A 110 5.91 0.28 -15.89
CA PRO A 110 4.68 0.67 -15.20
C PRO A 110 4.60 0.03 -13.82
N LEU A 111 4.37 0.86 -12.80
CA LEU A 111 4.38 0.43 -11.41
C LEU A 111 3.21 -0.50 -11.08
N LEU A 112 2.01 -0.12 -11.51
CA LEU A 112 0.79 -0.84 -11.15
C LEU A 112 0.80 -2.30 -11.61
N PRO A 113 1.13 -2.63 -12.87
CA PRO A 113 1.18 -4.03 -13.29
C PRO A 113 2.21 -4.86 -12.54
N ARG A 114 3.34 -4.26 -12.16
CA ARG A 114 4.35 -4.94 -11.36
C ARG A 114 3.80 -5.29 -9.99
N LEU A 115 3.14 -4.33 -9.35
CA LEU A 115 2.52 -4.56 -8.05
C LEU A 115 1.40 -5.59 -8.14
N GLU A 116 0.64 -5.60 -9.23
CA GLU A 116 -0.45 -6.55 -9.43
C GLU A 116 0.08 -8.00 -9.47
N GLN A 117 1.21 -8.21 -10.15
CA GLN A 117 1.84 -9.53 -10.17
C GLN A 117 2.25 -9.97 -8.77
N ASP A 118 2.84 -9.06 -8.00
CA ASP A 118 3.27 -9.36 -6.65
C ASP A 118 2.08 -9.66 -5.75
N TYR A 119 1.01 -8.89 -5.88
CA TYR A 119 -0.18 -9.07 -5.05
C TYR A 119 -0.82 -10.44 -5.29
N ALA A 120 -0.76 -10.95 -6.51
CA ALA A 120 -1.32 -12.27 -6.80
C ALA A 120 -0.68 -13.35 -5.93
N LEU A 121 0.61 -13.20 -5.59
CA LEU A 121 1.29 -14.12 -4.69
C LEU A 121 0.89 -13.92 -3.23
N PHE A 122 0.62 -12.68 -2.84
CA PHE A 122 0.32 -12.36 -1.45
C PHE A 122 -1.15 -12.54 -1.07
N GLN A 123 -2.02 -12.79 -2.02
CA GLN A 123 -3.43 -13.09 -1.73
C GLN A 123 -3.60 -14.32 -0.84
N ASN A 124 -2.59 -15.16 -0.77
CA ASN A 124 -2.64 -16.38 0.03
C ASN A 124 -2.73 -16.13 1.55
N ILE A 125 -2.59 -14.88 1.99
CA ILE A 125 -2.84 -14.55 3.40
C ILE A 125 -4.31 -14.63 3.77
N PHE A 126 -5.19 -14.68 2.77
CA PHE A 126 -6.63 -14.78 3.02
C PHE A 126 -7.09 -16.23 2.84
N GLN A 127 -7.92 -16.69 3.76
CA GLN A 127 -8.55 -18.01 3.70
C GLN A 127 -9.92 -17.86 3.05
N VAL A 128 -9.94 -17.85 1.75
CA VAL A 128 -11.20 -17.69 1.01
C VAL A 128 -11.55 -18.92 0.23
#